data_f7a82959603dd266fda650421ea0ac22
#
_entry.id   f7a82959603dd266fda650421ea0ac22
#
_cell.length_a   1.000
_cell.length_b   1.000
_cell.length_c   1.000
_cell.angle_alpha   90.00
_cell.angle_beta   90.00
_cell.angle_gamma   90.00
#
_symmetry.space_group_name_H-M   'P 1'
#
loop_
_entity.id
_entity.type
_entity.pdbx_description
1 polymer ?
#
loop_
_entity_poly.entity_id
_entity_poly.type
_entity_poly.pdbx_seq_one_letter_code
_entity_poly.pdbx_strand_id
1 'polypeptide(L)'
;MIDIQEKYLPYYDADFLTRINARISAAQKDNEPIFYFRNIGIQGDNDSYALASDLLIVSEHIYEKRFPSAFTNDSFVKELTNLNVTELEIIGVDGNSCVKKTCLDAANAGYKVTLNPNYTAARNEKIFEKTLTELSDANVTLISH
;
A
#
# COMPACT_ATOMS: atom_id res chain seq x y z
N MET A 1 1.46 3.23 -1.13
CA MET A 1 1.08 3.16 0.31
C MET A 1 -0.41 2.93 0.43
N ILE A 2 -0.80 1.85 1.05
CA ILE A 2 -2.19 1.38 1.06
C ILE A 2 -2.80 1.54 2.45
N ASP A 3 -3.84 2.39 2.54
CA ASP A 3 -4.82 2.47 3.64
C ASP A 3 -4.25 2.67 5.05
N ILE A 4 -3.23 3.50 5.19
CA ILE A 4 -2.72 3.87 6.51
C ILE A 4 -3.64 4.96 7.11
N GLN A 5 -4.75 4.50 7.64
CA GLN A 5 -5.85 5.34 8.11
C GLN A 5 -6.08 5.17 9.61
N GLU A 6 -6.51 6.25 10.28
CA GLU A 6 -6.75 6.24 11.73
C GLU A 6 -7.64 5.08 12.17
N LYS A 7 -8.71 4.80 11.43
CA LYS A 7 -9.65 3.75 11.83
C LYS A 7 -9.07 2.33 11.75
N TYR A 8 -7.99 2.12 10.97
CA TYR A 8 -7.42 0.79 10.78
C TYR A 8 -6.21 0.52 11.68
N LEU A 9 -5.47 1.55 12.06
CA LEU A 9 -4.24 1.38 12.86
C LEU A 9 -4.41 0.56 14.14
N PRO A 10 -5.52 0.67 14.90
CA PRO A 10 -5.69 -0.12 16.14
C PRO A 10 -5.67 -1.65 15.95
N TYR A 11 -5.84 -2.13 14.71
CA TYR A 11 -5.81 -3.57 14.42
C TYR A 11 -4.40 -4.13 14.23
N TYR A 12 -3.38 -3.27 14.21
CA TYR A 12 -2.01 -3.66 13.90
C TYR A 12 -1.08 -3.31 15.05
N ASP A 13 0.17 -3.78 14.98
CA ASP A 13 1.11 -3.55 16.09
C ASP A 13 1.44 -2.06 16.28
N ALA A 14 1.79 -1.69 17.51
CA ALA A 14 2.00 -0.28 17.89
C ALA A 14 3.16 0.39 17.16
N ASP A 15 4.14 -0.39 16.69
CA ASP A 15 5.33 0.14 16.02
C ASP A 15 5.18 0.21 14.51
N PHE A 16 4.05 -0.25 13.98
CA PHE A 16 3.84 -0.34 12.53
C PHE A 16 3.96 1.04 11.86
N LEU A 17 3.27 2.05 12.38
CA LEU A 17 3.33 3.40 11.81
C LEU A 17 4.75 3.99 11.84
N THR A 18 5.51 3.71 12.88
CA THR A 18 6.91 4.13 12.99
C THR A 18 7.74 3.54 11.85
N ARG A 19 7.56 2.25 11.56
CA ARG A 19 8.26 1.59 10.46
C ARG A 19 7.85 2.18 9.10
N ILE A 20 6.56 2.43 8.91
CA ILE A 20 6.04 3.07 7.69
C ILE A 20 6.69 4.44 7.48
N ASN A 21 6.70 5.28 8.51
CA ASN A 21 7.28 6.62 8.42
C ASN A 21 8.77 6.58 8.14
N ALA A 22 9.50 5.60 8.69
CA ALA A 22 10.92 5.42 8.40
C ALA A 22 11.14 5.06 6.91
N ARG A 23 10.29 4.20 6.35
CA ARG A 23 10.38 3.85 4.92
C ARG A 23 10.06 5.05 4.02
N ILE A 24 9.06 5.86 4.41
CA ILE A 24 8.73 7.10 3.67
C ILE A 24 9.92 8.05 3.67
N SER A 25 10.55 8.25 4.82
CA SER A 25 11.74 9.13 4.92
C SER A 25 12.87 8.66 4.02
N ALA A 26 13.11 7.35 3.97
CA ALA A 26 14.14 6.78 3.09
C ALA A 26 13.80 7.00 1.62
N ALA A 27 12.56 6.78 1.22
CA ALA A 27 12.09 6.99 -0.14
C ALA A 27 12.22 8.48 -0.55
N GLN A 28 11.88 9.38 0.38
CA GLN A 28 12.01 10.83 0.14
C GLN A 28 13.45 11.22 -0.12
N LYS A 29 14.40 10.70 0.64
CA LYS A 29 15.84 10.95 0.44
C LYS A 29 16.32 10.48 -0.93
N ASP A 30 15.76 9.39 -1.42
CA ASP A 30 16.12 8.80 -2.71
C ASP A 30 15.31 9.38 -3.86
N ASN A 31 14.47 10.40 -3.60
CA ASN A 31 13.57 11.03 -4.58
C ASN A 31 12.63 10.04 -5.26
N GLU A 32 12.23 8.98 -4.57
CA GLU A 32 11.25 8.03 -5.07
C GLU A 32 9.85 8.67 -5.00
N PRO A 33 9.04 8.60 -6.06
CA PRO A 33 7.65 9.05 -5.99
C PRO A 33 6.85 8.22 -4.97
N ILE A 34 6.04 8.87 -4.16
CA ILE A 34 5.24 8.23 -3.12
C ILE A 34 3.77 8.53 -3.36
N PHE A 35 2.96 7.47 -3.40
CA PHE A 35 1.52 7.55 -3.61
C PHE A 35 0.79 7.02 -2.38
N TYR A 36 -0.21 7.77 -1.91
CA TYR A 36 -1.01 7.44 -0.74
C TYR A 36 -2.43 7.07 -1.18
N PHE A 37 -3.00 6.05 -0.57
CA PHE A 37 -4.39 5.65 -0.81
C PHE A 37 -5.21 5.69 0.47
N ARG A 38 -6.44 6.18 0.35
CA ARG A 38 -7.49 6.07 1.36
C ARG A 38 -8.61 5.21 0.81
N ASN A 39 -9.01 4.20 1.56
CA ASN A 39 -10.21 3.44 1.25
C ASN A 39 -11.41 4.17 1.86
N ILE A 40 -12.31 4.65 1.02
CA ILE A 40 -13.49 5.40 1.45
C ILE A 40 -14.77 4.56 1.39
N GLY A 41 -14.65 3.28 1.00
CA GLY A 41 -15.78 2.37 0.89
C GLY A 41 -16.71 2.68 -0.28
N ILE A 42 -17.69 1.82 -0.47
CA ILE A 42 -18.62 1.91 -1.61
C ILE A 42 -19.53 3.14 -1.49
N GLN A 43 -19.91 3.51 -0.26
CA GLN A 43 -20.83 4.62 -0.02
C GLN A 43 -20.19 6.01 -0.09
N GLY A 44 -18.86 6.08 -0.15
CA GLY A 44 -18.12 7.32 -0.29
C GLY A 44 -17.54 7.88 1.00
N ASP A 45 -16.86 9.02 0.88
CA ASP A 45 -16.01 9.58 1.92
C ASP A 45 -16.79 10.18 3.10
N ASN A 46 -16.16 10.11 4.27
CA ASN A 46 -16.56 10.85 5.48
C ASN A 46 -15.32 10.97 6.39
N ASP A 47 -15.46 11.69 7.51
CA ASP A 47 -14.34 11.97 8.42
C ASP A 47 -13.69 10.72 9.03
N SER A 48 -14.41 9.58 9.07
CA SER A 48 -13.88 8.33 9.60
C SER A 48 -12.82 7.67 8.70
N TYR A 49 -12.67 8.13 7.45
CA TYR A 49 -11.73 7.57 6.48
C TYR A 49 -10.40 8.34 6.38
N ALA A 50 -10.13 9.26 7.30
CA ALA A 50 -8.91 10.06 7.27
C ALA A 50 -7.64 9.19 7.32
N LEU A 51 -6.60 9.63 6.61
CA LEU A 51 -5.24 9.09 6.80
C LEU A 51 -4.81 9.30 8.24
N ALA A 52 -3.94 8.42 8.74
CA ALA A 52 -3.44 8.51 10.11
C ALA A 52 -2.81 9.89 10.35
N SER A 53 -3.15 10.53 11.48
CA SER A 53 -2.69 11.89 11.78
C SER A 53 -1.17 11.98 11.92
N ASP A 54 -0.52 10.91 12.37
CA ASP A 54 0.94 10.84 12.54
C ASP A 54 1.66 10.25 11.32
N LEU A 55 0.93 9.97 10.23
CA LEU A 55 1.54 9.52 8.99
C LEU A 55 2.34 10.65 8.34
N LEU A 56 3.57 10.36 7.96
CA LEU A 56 4.40 11.31 7.23
C LEU A 56 3.90 11.46 5.79
N ILE A 57 3.40 12.65 5.45
CA ILE A 57 2.91 12.97 4.11
C ILE A 57 3.94 13.89 3.43
N VAL A 58 4.60 13.38 2.40
CA VAL A 58 5.69 14.10 1.71
C VAL A 58 5.39 14.37 0.23
N SER A 59 4.21 13.99 -0.25
CA SER A 59 3.79 14.25 -1.63
C SER A 59 2.29 14.57 -1.69
N GLU A 60 1.89 15.13 -2.82
CA GLU A 60 0.48 15.45 -3.09
C GLU A 60 -0.26 14.31 -3.82
N HIS A 61 0.43 13.19 -4.08
CA HIS A 61 -0.18 12.02 -4.74
C HIS A 61 -1.04 11.24 -3.74
N ILE A 62 -2.21 11.79 -3.43
CA ILE A 62 -3.18 11.18 -2.51
C ILE A 62 -4.42 10.82 -3.30
N TYR A 63 -4.77 9.52 -3.30
CA TYR A 63 -5.87 8.96 -4.05
C TYR A 63 -6.88 8.27 -3.16
N GLU A 64 -8.11 8.25 -3.61
CA GLU A 64 -9.20 7.53 -2.94
C GLU A 64 -9.53 6.27 -3.73
N LYS A 65 -9.96 5.23 -3.03
CA LYS A 65 -10.48 4.02 -3.66
C LYS A 65 -11.68 3.52 -2.87
N ARG A 66 -12.56 2.83 -3.58
CA ARG A 66 -13.78 2.25 -3.00
C ARG A 66 -13.72 0.73 -2.94
N PHE A 67 -12.76 0.14 -3.61
CA PHE A 67 -12.53 -1.29 -3.71
C PHE A 67 -11.13 -1.63 -3.21
N PRO A 68 -10.83 -2.92 -2.94
CA PRO A 68 -9.54 -3.29 -2.36
C PRO A 68 -8.31 -2.82 -3.15
N SER A 69 -8.32 -2.98 -4.46
CA SER A 69 -7.14 -2.66 -5.27
C SER A 69 -7.01 -1.16 -5.58
N ALA A 70 -5.80 -0.65 -5.42
CA ALA A 70 -5.44 0.70 -5.86
C ALA A 70 -5.61 0.88 -7.37
N PHE A 71 -5.53 -0.19 -8.15
CA PHE A 71 -5.67 -0.16 -9.60
C PHE A 71 -7.10 0.09 -10.07
N THR A 72 -8.06 0.16 -9.17
CA THR A 72 -9.42 0.61 -9.47
C THR A 72 -9.52 2.13 -9.63
N ASN A 73 -8.48 2.88 -9.26
CA ASN A 73 -8.42 4.33 -9.43
C ASN A 73 -7.71 4.66 -10.75
N ASP A 74 -8.47 5.08 -11.75
CA ASP A 74 -7.94 5.35 -13.09
C ASP A 74 -6.95 6.51 -13.13
N SER A 75 -7.11 7.51 -12.27
CA SER A 75 -6.20 8.65 -12.17
C SER A 75 -4.81 8.22 -11.70
N PHE A 76 -4.76 7.29 -10.75
CA PHE A 76 -3.51 6.69 -10.29
C PHE A 76 -2.80 5.93 -11.42
N VAL A 77 -3.54 5.08 -12.15
CA VAL A 77 -2.98 4.31 -13.27
C VAL A 77 -2.41 5.24 -14.33
N LYS A 78 -3.12 6.32 -14.65
CA LYS A 78 -2.63 7.35 -15.58
C LYS A 78 -1.35 8.00 -15.10
N GLU A 79 -1.27 8.35 -13.82
CA GLU A 79 -0.10 9.01 -13.25
C GLU A 79 1.13 8.09 -13.27
N LEU A 80 0.96 6.80 -13.02
CA LEU A 80 2.05 5.84 -13.17
C LEU A 80 2.61 5.85 -14.60
N THR A 81 1.76 5.91 -15.59
CA THR A 81 2.16 6.00 -17.00
C THR A 81 2.85 7.33 -17.30
N ASN A 82 2.29 8.44 -16.82
CA ASN A 82 2.86 9.78 -17.01
C ASN A 82 4.27 9.91 -16.44
N LEU A 83 4.53 9.25 -15.31
CA LEU A 83 5.82 9.26 -14.64
C LEU A 83 6.77 8.16 -15.15
N ASN A 84 6.35 7.37 -16.15
CA ASN A 84 7.11 6.23 -16.67
C ASN A 84 7.52 5.22 -15.60
N VAL A 85 6.64 4.98 -14.63
CA VAL A 85 6.88 4.00 -13.56
C VAL A 85 6.88 2.60 -14.13
N THR A 86 7.91 1.80 -13.78
CA THR A 86 8.03 0.40 -14.19
C THR A 86 8.08 -0.55 -12.99
N GLU A 87 8.44 -0.05 -11.83
CA GLU A 87 8.57 -0.83 -10.59
C GLU A 87 7.74 -0.19 -9.48
N LEU A 88 7.11 -1.03 -8.67
CA LEU A 88 6.31 -0.59 -7.53
C LEU A 88 6.71 -1.36 -6.27
N GLU A 89 7.00 -0.65 -5.20
CA GLU A 89 7.03 -1.23 -3.87
C GLU A 89 5.68 -0.92 -3.22
N ILE A 90 4.99 -1.94 -2.73
CA ILE A 90 3.68 -1.80 -2.13
C ILE A 90 3.79 -2.04 -0.64
N ILE A 91 3.36 -1.07 0.17
CA ILE A 91 3.38 -1.10 1.62
C ILE A 91 2.00 -0.71 2.17
N GLY A 92 1.71 -1.10 3.38
CA GLY A 92 0.47 -0.71 4.05
C GLY A 92 -0.34 -1.88 4.57
N VAL A 93 -1.66 -1.72 4.60
CA VAL A 93 -2.62 -2.69 5.19
C VAL A 93 -3.87 -2.85 4.33
N ASP A 94 -4.66 -3.87 4.47
CA ASP A 94 -4.35 -5.14 5.11
C ASP A 94 -3.61 -6.05 4.13
N GLY A 95 -2.63 -6.75 4.63
CA GLY A 95 -1.78 -7.63 3.82
C GLY A 95 -2.54 -8.72 3.08
N ASN A 96 -3.64 -9.21 3.65
CA ASN A 96 -4.45 -10.28 3.07
C ASN A 96 -5.58 -9.78 2.16
N SER A 97 -5.76 -8.48 2.05
CA SER A 97 -6.87 -7.87 1.33
C SER A 97 -6.38 -6.79 0.36
N CYS A 98 -6.42 -5.52 0.78
CA CYS A 98 -6.10 -4.39 -0.10
C CYS A 98 -4.68 -4.43 -0.65
N VAL A 99 -3.69 -4.79 0.18
CA VAL A 99 -2.30 -4.93 -0.26
C VAL A 99 -2.17 -6.11 -1.23
N LYS A 100 -2.70 -7.27 -0.86
CA LYS A 100 -2.67 -8.47 -1.72
C LYS A 100 -3.26 -8.17 -3.10
N LYS A 101 -4.47 -7.61 -3.14
CA LYS A 101 -5.15 -7.34 -4.40
C LYS A 101 -4.40 -6.31 -5.24
N THR A 102 -3.85 -5.29 -4.61
CA THR A 102 -3.05 -4.28 -5.31
C THR A 102 -1.79 -4.91 -5.92
N CYS A 103 -1.09 -5.76 -5.17
CA CYS A 103 0.09 -6.47 -5.67
C CYS A 103 -0.23 -7.34 -6.89
N LEU A 104 -1.32 -8.10 -6.81
CA LEU A 104 -1.72 -9.00 -7.90
C LEU A 104 -2.10 -8.21 -9.15
N ASP A 105 -2.86 -7.14 -9.01
CA ASP A 105 -3.25 -6.30 -10.13
C ASP A 105 -2.04 -5.58 -10.74
N ALA A 106 -1.11 -5.11 -9.92
CA ALA A 106 0.12 -4.48 -10.39
C ALA A 106 0.98 -5.47 -11.20
N ALA A 107 1.19 -6.67 -10.68
CA ALA A 107 1.95 -7.71 -11.37
C ALA A 107 1.27 -8.10 -12.69
N ASN A 108 -0.04 -8.25 -12.67
CA ASN A 108 -0.83 -8.58 -13.86
C ASN A 108 -0.81 -7.46 -14.92
N ALA A 109 -0.64 -6.22 -14.49
CA ALA A 109 -0.51 -5.07 -15.39
C ALA A 109 0.92 -4.90 -15.95
N GLY A 110 1.86 -5.75 -15.56
CA GLY A 110 3.22 -5.76 -16.10
C GLY A 110 4.26 -5.00 -15.28
N TYR A 111 3.90 -4.48 -14.10
CA TYR A 111 4.86 -3.84 -13.22
C TYR A 111 5.73 -4.87 -12.51
N LYS A 112 6.99 -4.51 -12.27
CA LYS A 112 7.83 -5.24 -11.32
C LYS A 112 7.39 -4.83 -9.93
N VAL A 113 6.90 -5.79 -9.14
CA VAL A 113 6.32 -5.53 -7.83
C VAL A 113 7.19 -6.11 -6.74
N THR A 114 7.49 -5.30 -5.73
CA THR A 114 8.16 -5.74 -4.52
C THR A 114 7.28 -5.49 -3.29
N LEU A 115 7.40 -6.37 -2.31
CA LEU A 115 6.72 -6.26 -1.04
C LEU A 115 7.68 -6.63 0.07
N ASN A 116 7.78 -5.77 1.07
CA ASN A 116 8.56 -6.04 2.27
C ASN A 116 7.60 -6.28 3.44
N PRO A 117 7.59 -7.50 4.01
CA PRO A 117 6.70 -7.80 5.14
C PRO A 117 6.88 -6.88 6.36
N ASN A 118 8.03 -6.25 6.50
CA ASN A 118 8.24 -5.28 7.60
C ASN A 118 7.39 -4.01 7.45
N TYR A 119 6.96 -3.71 6.24
CA TYR A 119 6.14 -2.52 5.93
C TYR A 119 4.72 -2.90 5.49
N THR A 120 4.32 -4.14 5.80
CA THR A 120 2.99 -4.65 5.49
C THR A 120 2.48 -5.38 6.73
N ALA A 121 1.26 -5.07 7.13
CA ALA A 121 0.65 -5.74 8.26
C ALA A 121 -0.68 -6.38 7.89
N ALA A 122 -1.03 -7.47 8.55
CA ALA A 122 -2.28 -8.18 8.34
C ALA A 122 -2.91 -8.52 9.69
N ARG A 123 -4.24 -8.44 9.75
CA ARG A 123 -4.99 -8.77 10.96
C ARG A 123 -4.89 -10.26 11.31
N ASN A 124 -4.75 -11.11 10.29
CA ASN A 124 -4.55 -12.54 10.46
C ASN A 124 -3.17 -12.94 9.92
N GLU A 125 -2.21 -13.08 10.83
CA GLU A 125 -0.82 -13.40 10.47
C GLU A 125 -0.66 -14.79 9.84
N LYS A 126 -1.47 -15.76 10.26
CA LYS A 126 -1.43 -17.11 9.70
C LYS A 126 -1.85 -17.12 8.24
N ILE A 127 -2.90 -16.39 7.90
CA ILE A 127 -3.34 -16.24 6.52
C ILE A 127 -2.30 -15.44 5.75
N PHE A 128 -1.64 -14.48 6.40
CA PHE A 128 -0.63 -13.66 5.73
C PHE A 128 0.57 -14.50 5.25
N GLU A 129 0.97 -15.51 5.98
CA GLU A 129 2.02 -16.44 5.52
C GLU A 129 1.63 -17.09 4.18
N LYS A 130 0.38 -17.53 4.05
CA LYS A 130 -0.15 -18.07 2.79
C LYS A 130 -0.18 -16.99 1.70
N THR A 131 -0.62 -15.79 2.06
CA THR A 131 -0.67 -14.66 1.13
C THR A 131 0.72 -14.37 0.55
N LEU A 132 1.75 -14.36 1.38
CA LEU A 132 3.13 -14.15 0.92
C LEU A 132 3.55 -15.21 -0.10
N THR A 133 3.20 -16.47 0.14
CA THR A 133 3.47 -17.54 -0.83
C THR A 133 2.73 -17.33 -2.14
N GLU A 134 1.45 -16.99 -2.07
CA GLU A 134 0.64 -16.70 -3.26
C GLU A 134 1.20 -15.51 -4.07
N LEU A 135 1.65 -14.47 -3.38
CA LEU A 135 2.25 -13.31 -4.04
C LEU A 135 3.58 -13.67 -4.71
N SER A 136 4.42 -14.45 -4.03
CA SER A 136 5.67 -14.95 -4.61
C SER A 136 5.41 -15.79 -5.86
N ASP A 137 4.40 -16.65 -5.83
CA ASP A 137 4.00 -17.48 -6.98
C ASP A 137 3.45 -16.62 -8.13
N ALA A 138 2.95 -15.44 -7.84
CA ALA A 138 2.45 -14.47 -8.84
C ALA A 138 3.53 -13.46 -9.28
N ASN A 139 4.80 -13.77 -9.05
CA ASN A 139 5.95 -12.95 -9.43
C ASN A 139 6.12 -11.65 -8.66
N VAL A 140 5.54 -11.55 -7.47
CA VAL A 140 5.86 -10.46 -6.55
C VAL A 140 7.15 -10.82 -5.81
N THR A 141 8.13 -9.93 -5.85
CA THR A 141 9.40 -10.14 -5.15
C THR A 141 9.25 -9.78 -3.68
N LEU A 142 9.51 -10.73 -2.79
CA LEU A 142 9.49 -10.49 -1.36
C LEU A 142 10.88 -10.05 -0.90
N ILE A 143 10.93 -8.94 -0.17
CA ILE A 143 12.17 -8.37 0.38
C ILE A 143 12.13 -8.54 1.90
N SER A 144 13.26 -8.98 2.47
CA SER A 144 13.39 -9.10 3.91
C SER A 144 14.70 -8.45 4.38
N HIS A 145 14.56 -7.33 5.04
CA HIS A 145 15.68 -6.68 5.74
C HIS A 145 15.21 -5.59 6.68
#